data_946d7a73327b36c21dd6b5cf57ed23cc
#
_entry.id   946d7a73327b36c21dd6b5cf57ed23cc
#
_cell.length_a   1.000
_cell.length_b   1.000
_cell.length_c   1.000
_cell.angle_alpha   90.00
_cell.angle_beta   90.00
_cell.angle_gamma   90.00
#
_symmetry.space_group_name_H-M   'P 1'
#
loop_
_entity.id
_entity.type
_entity.pdbx_description
1 polymer ?
#
loop_
_entity_poly.entity_id
_entity_poly.type
_entity_poly.pdbx_seq_one_letter_code
_entity_poly.pdbx_strand_id
1 'polypeptide(L)'
;AQANLLPKDNTTQPSGGWENFPSGSLDKAVEQQWGDAEHTRGQNKNGADGLLRGHFAGHALHMLSQAYAETGEEAILNKINEFVSGLKECRDSLREMKYNGKARYSHPGFLAAYGEWQFKALEEYAPYGEIWAPWYTEHKILAGLIAAYEFAGNADALDLAEGIGHWTYARLSKCTKTQLQKMWDIYIGGEYGGMNDSLVDLYNVSKDKDRSE
;
A
#
# COMPACT_ATOMS: atom_id res chain seq x y z
N ALA A 1 -12.88 -0.21 8.40
CA ALA A 1 -11.79 0.28 7.53
C ALA A 1 -10.53 -0.56 7.69
N GLN A 2 -10.16 -0.90 8.93
CA GLN A 2 -9.01 -1.75 9.22
C GLN A 2 -9.07 -3.13 8.55
N ALA A 3 -10.25 -3.76 8.55
CA ALA A 3 -10.43 -5.09 7.96
C ALA A 3 -10.03 -5.16 6.48
N ASN A 4 -10.04 -4.03 5.78
CA ASN A 4 -9.68 -3.98 4.36
C ASN A 4 -8.18 -3.93 4.11
N LEU A 5 -7.39 -3.66 5.14
CA LEU A 5 -5.94 -3.56 5.02
C LEU A 5 -5.20 -4.72 5.63
N LEU A 6 -5.77 -5.30 6.69
CA LEU A 6 -5.02 -6.22 7.52
C LEU A 6 -4.77 -7.54 6.81
N PRO A 7 -3.51 -7.85 6.51
CA PRO A 7 -3.18 -9.14 5.94
C PRO A 7 -3.13 -10.28 6.97
N LYS A 8 -3.32 -10.00 8.24
CA LYS A 8 -3.10 -11.02 9.28
C LYS A 8 -4.29 -11.89 9.61
N ASP A 9 -5.48 -11.38 9.43
CA ASP A 9 -6.70 -12.12 9.71
C ASP A 9 -7.80 -11.68 8.77
N ASN A 10 -8.35 -12.63 8.09
CA ASN A 10 -9.40 -12.44 7.13
C ASN A 10 -10.66 -13.23 7.52
N THR A 11 -10.86 -13.45 8.80
CA THR A 11 -12.06 -14.12 9.29
C THR A 11 -13.31 -13.28 9.12
N THR A 12 -13.14 -11.95 9.07
CA THR A 12 -14.21 -11.01 8.78
C THR A 12 -14.05 -10.44 7.38
N GLN A 13 -14.98 -10.77 6.52
CA GLN A 13 -15.07 -10.16 5.21
C GLN A 13 -15.39 -8.68 5.34
N PRO A 14 -14.65 -7.79 4.65
CA PRO A 14 -15.10 -6.42 4.48
C PRO A 14 -16.44 -6.44 3.78
N SER A 15 -17.41 -5.79 4.38
CA SER A 15 -18.69 -5.59 3.74
C SER A 15 -18.57 -4.44 2.74
N GLY A 16 -18.91 -4.69 1.51
CA GLY A 16 -19.19 -3.62 0.58
C GLY A 16 -18.30 -3.54 -0.64
N GLY A 17 -18.94 -3.30 -1.71
CA GLY A 17 -18.45 -2.79 -2.97
C GLY A 17 -17.32 -3.58 -3.62
N TRP A 18 -16.62 -2.86 -4.40
CA TRP A 18 -15.48 -3.26 -5.21
C TRP A 18 -14.18 -3.48 -4.40
N GLU A 19 -14.18 -3.19 -3.11
CA GLU A 19 -13.10 -3.51 -2.18
C GLU A 19 -13.28 -4.86 -1.48
N ASN A 20 -14.26 -5.63 -1.88
CA ASN A 20 -14.54 -6.92 -1.29
C ASN A 20 -13.36 -7.87 -1.39
N PHE A 21 -13.17 -8.56 -0.29
CA PHE A 21 -12.19 -9.62 -0.19
C PHE A 21 -12.83 -10.96 -0.58
N PRO A 22 -12.10 -11.82 -1.27
CA PRO A 22 -12.53 -13.21 -1.36
C PRO A 22 -12.57 -13.85 0.02
N SER A 23 -13.49 -14.79 0.20
CA SER A 23 -13.63 -15.54 1.44
C SER A 23 -12.37 -16.35 1.74
N GLY A 24 -11.91 -16.29 2.97
CA GLY A 24 -10.76 -17.04 3.45
C GLY A 24 -9.78 -16.15 4.22
N SER A 25 -8.73 -16.74 4.76
CA SER A 25 -7.66 -15.97 5.36
C SER A 25 -6.92 -15.16 4.29
N LEU A 26 -6.33 -14.04 4.66
CA LEU A 26 -5.50 -13.30 3.74
C LEU A 26 -4.34 -14.16 3.24
N ASP A 27 -3.81 -15.03 4.08
CA ASP A 27 -2.77 -15.99 3.69
C ASP A 27 -3.25 -16.89 2.57
N LYS A 28 -4.48 -17.41 2.67
CA LYS A 28 -5.10 -18.16 1.58
C LYS A 28 -5.38 -17.28 0.36
N ALA A 29 -5.84 -16.05 0.55
CA ALA A 29 -6.06 -15.14 -0.54
C ALA A 29 -4.73 -14.74 -1.21
N VAL A 30 -3.70 -14.54 -0.41
CA VAL A 30 -2.33 -14.32 -0.89
C VAL A 30 -1.82 -15.56 -1.61
N GLU A 31 -1.99 -16.74 -1.06
CA GLU A 31 -1.58 -17.97 -1.72
C GLU A 31 -2.40 -18.32 -2.95
N GLN A 32 -3.69 -18.04 -2.95
CA GLN A 32 -4.57 -18.40 -4.06
C GLN A 32 -4.67 -17.35 -5.15
N GLN A 33 -4.54 -16.07 -4.81
CA GLN A 33 -4.71 -14.98 -5.77
C GLN A 33 -3.42 -14.25 -6.10
N TRP A 34 -2.56 -14.10 -5.11
CA TRP A 34 -1.30 -13.38 -5.28
C TRP A 34 -0.12 -14.27 -5.02
N GLY A 35 -0.50 -15.43 -4.59
CA GLY A 35 0.30 -16.28 -3.85
C GLY A 35 1.46 -16.86 -4.51
N ASP A 36 1.35 -17.29 -5.56
CA ASP A 36 2.54 -17.72 -6.20
C ASP A 36 3.24 -16.53 -6.79
N ALA A 37 4.55 -16.46 -6.61
CA ALA A 37 5.37 -15.59 -7.44
C ALA A 37 5.03 -15.76 -8.94
N GLU A 38 4.21 -16.71 -9.22
CA GLU A 38 3.69 -17.14 -10.51
C GLU A 38 2.22 -16.82 -10.70
N HIS A 39 1.69 -15.86 -9.96
CA HIS A 39 0.38 -15.35 -10.26
C HIS A 39 0.36 -14.96 -11.74
N THR A 40 -0.31 -15.75 -12.54
CA THR A 40 -0.37 -15.56 -13.97
C THR A 40 -1.30 -14.41 -14.32
N ARG A 41 -0.82 -13.51 -15.16
CA ARG A 41 -1.63 -12.45 -15.74
C ARG A 41 -2.94 -13.02 -16.23
N GLY A 42 -4.05 -12.34 -15.94
CA GLY A 42 -5.39 -12.73 -16.38
C GLY A 42 -6.07 -13.81 -15.53
N GLN A 43 -5.50 -14.29 -14.46
CA GLN A 43 -6.20 -15.17 -13.51
C GLN A 43 -7.31 -14.43 -12.77
N ASN A 44 -7.21 -13.14 -12.67
CA ASN A 44 -8.23 -12.26 -12.09
C ASN A 44 -9.19 -11.69 -13.14
N LYS A 45 -9.59 -12.49 -14.09
CA LYS A 45 -10.39 -12.09 -15.25
C LYS A 45 -11.77 -11.50 -14.92
N ASN A 46 -12.26 -11.71 -13.72
CA ASN A 46 -13.54 -11.17 -13.26
C ASN A 46 -13.41 -9.82 -12.56
N GLY A 47 -12.28 -9.24 -12.66
CA GLY A 47 -12.04 -7.82 -12.66
C GLY A 47 -11.77 -7.20 -11.32
N ALA A 48 -12.66 -7.10 -10.45
CA ALA A 48 -12.60 -6.08 -9.42
C ALA A 48 -12.22 -6.58 -8.03
N ASP A 49 -12.03 -7.87 -7.89
CA ASP A 49 -11.84 -8.46 -6.56
C ASP A 49 -10.49 -8.05 -5.96
N GLY A 50 -10.52 -6.99 -5.17
CA GLY A 50 -9.39 -6.55 -4.39
C GLY A 50 -8.34 -5.70 -5.13
N LEU A 51 -8.52 -5.38 -6.41
CA LEU A 51 -7.54 -4.63 -7.20
C LEU A 51 -7.33 -3.18 -6.74
N LEU A 52 -8.32 -2.59 -6.06
CA LEU A 52 -8.23 -1.26 -5.44
C LEU A 52 -8.31 -1.31 -3.91
N ARG A 53 -8.15 -2.48 -3.33
CA ARG A 53 -8.18 -2.61 -1.88
C ARG A 53 -7.14 -1.71 -1.22
N GLY A 54 -7.52 -1.07 -0.13
CA GLY A 54 -6.62 -0.21 0.63
C GLY A 54 -6.74 1.28 0.30
N HIS A 55 -7.30 1.67 -0.83
CA HIS A 55 -7.39 3.10 -1.18
C HIS A 55 -8.24 3.89 -0.17
N PHE A 56 -9.35 3.35 0.28
CA PHE A 56 -10.21 3.99 1.28
C PHE A 56 -9.50 4.13 2.62
N ALA A 57 -8.68 3.18 2.98
CA ALA A 57 -7.96 3.20 4.24
C ALA A 57 -6.93 4.32 4.30
N GLY A 58 -6.20 4.57 3.21
CA GLY A 58 -5.31 5.73 3.11
C GLY A 58 -6.07 7.04 3.25
N HIS A 59 -7.19 7.19 2.56
CA HIS A 59 -8.08 8.35 2.70
C HIS A 59 -8.62 8.51 4.14
N ALA A 60 -9.06 7.41 4.76
CA ALA A 60 -9.60 7.46 6.13
C ALA A 60 -8.54 7.90 7.14
N LEU A 61 -7.31 7.40 7.00
CA LEU A 61 -6.21 7.81 7.88
C LEU A 61 -5.87 9.29 7.70
N HIS A 62 -5.80 9.75 6.45
CA HIS A 62 -5.56 11.17 6.14
C HIS A 62 -6.68 12.07 6.72
N MET A 63 -7.93 11.70 6.49
CA MET A 63 -9.09 12.43 7.03
C MET A 63 -9.07 12.49 8.57
N LEU A 64 -8.80 11.37 9.24
CA LEU A 64 -8.70 11.33 10.70
C LEU A 64 -7.57 12.23 11.21
N SER A 65 -6.43 12.23 10.52
CA SER A 65 -5.29 13.06 10.89
C SER A 65 -5.59 14.55 10.78
N GLN A 66 -6.24 14.98 9.70
CA GLN A 66 -6.71 16.35 9.54
C GLN A 66 -7.76 16.72 10.59
N ALA A 67 -8.74 15.83 10.84
CA ALA A 67 -9.75 16.07 11.86
C ALA A 67 -9.13 16.21 13.26
N TYR A 68 -8.10 15.43 13.57
CA TYR A 68 -7.36 15.59 14.84
C TYR A 68 -6.62 16.93 14.90
N ALA A 69 -5.97 17.35 13.82
CA ALA A 69 -5.29 18.65 13.77
C ALA A 69 -6.24 19.82 14.05
N GLU A 70 -7.49 19.73 13.58
CA GLU A 70 -8.50 20.78 13.78
C GLU A 70 -9.15 20.74 15.17
N THR A 71 -9.35 19.54 15.73
CA THR A 71 -10.19 19.39 16.94
C THR A 71 -9.39 19.09 18.21
N GLY A 72 -8.24 18.47 18.09
CA GLY A 72 -7.46 17.94 19.22
C GLY A 72 -8.15 16.80 19.98
N GLU A 73 -9.19 16.20 19.41
CA GLU A 73 -9.96 15.17 20.11
C GLU A 73 -9.17 13.88 20.32
N GLU A 74 -8.99 13.50 21.57
CA GLU A 74 -8.25 12.29 21.97
C GLU A 74 -8.82 10.99 21.35
N ALA A 75 -10.13 10.92 21.18
CA ALA A 75 -10.78 9.78 20.54
C ALA A 75 -10.33 9.59 19.08
N ILE A 76 -10.08 10.70 18.37
CA ILE A 76 -9.55 10.66 17.00
C ILE A 76 -8.09 10.24 17.02
N LEU A 77 -7.27 10.79 17.92
CA LEU A 77 -5.88 10.39 18.08
C LEU A 77 -5.75 8.90 18.37
N ASN A 78 -6.55 8.38 19.27
CA ASN A 78 -6.58 6.96 19.59
C ASN A 78 -6.92 6.11 18.36
N LYS A 79 -7.84 6.57 17.52
CA LYS A 79 -8.18 5.86 16.26
C LYS A 79 -7.05 5.90 15.23
N ILE A 80 -6.32 7.02 15.13
CA ILE A 80 -5.12 7.12 14.29
C ILE A 80 -4.06 6.13 14.76
N ASN A 81 -3.77 6.10 16.07
CA ASN A 81 -2.77 5.20 16.63
C ASN A 81 -3.14 3.72 16.44
N GLU A 82 -4.40 3.37 16.64
CA GLU A 82 -4.91 2.02 16.35
C GLU A 82 -4.73 1.65 14.88
N PHE A 83 -5.02 2.58 13.99
CA PHE A 83 -4.90 2.37 12.56
C PHE A 83 -3.45 2.14 12.14
N VAL A 84 -2.54 3.01 12.58
CA VAL A 84 -1.10 2.89 12.28
C VAL A 84 -0.51 1.62 12.88
N SER A 85 -0.89 1.26 14.11
CA SER A 85 -0.48 -0.02 14.73
C SER A 85 -0.91 -1.23 13.88
N GLY A 86 -2.13 -1.21 13.36
CA GLY A 86 -2.61 -2.25 12.45
C GLY A 86 -1.83 -2.33 11.14
N LEU A 87 -1.44 -1.19 10.56
CA LEU A 87 -0.59 -1.15 9.38
C LEU A 87 0.83 -1.69 9.66
N LYS A 88 1.37 -1.37 10.83
CA LYS A 88 2.67 -1.87 11.28
C LYS A 88 2.67 -3.40 11.43
N GLU A 89 1.63 -3.96 12.04
CA GLU A 89 1.45 -5.40 12.11
C GLU A 89 1.35 -6.03 10.71
N CYS A 90 0.69 -5.37 9.77
CA CYS A 90 0.63 -5.81 8.37
C CYS A 90 2.02 -5.84 7.73
N ARG A 91 2.78 -4.74 7.82
CA ARG A 91 4.12 -4.65 7.28
C ARG A 91 5.03 -5.74 7.87
N ASP A 92 4.98 -5.94 9.18
CA ASP A 92 5.81 -6.91 9.86
C ASP A 92 5.44 -8.34 9.45
N SER A 93 4.15 -8.64 9.29
CA SER A 93 3.68 -9.91 8.75
C SER A 93 4.15 -10.15 7.31
N LEU A 94 4.05 -9.15 6.44
CA LEU A 94 4.52 -9.23 5.06
C LEU A 94 6.04 -9.46 4.99
N ARG A 95 6.81 -8.80 5.86
CA ARG A 95 8.28 -8.96 5.96
C ARG A 95 8.69 -10.39 6.29
N GLU A 96 7.95 -11.05 7.17
CA GLU A 96 8.24 -12.42 7.62
C GLU A 96 7.75 -13.49 6.66
N MET A 97 6.90 -13.14 5.71
CA MET A 97 6.36 -14.09 4.74
C MET A 97 7.45 -14.68 3.87
N LYS A 98 7.41 -16.00 3.73
CA LYS A 98 8.35 -16.76 2.89
C LYS A 98 7.60 -17.63 1.88
N TYR A 99 8.19 -17.76 0.71
CA TYR A 99 7.78 -18.68 -0.31
C TYR A 99 9.01 -19.52 -0.74
N ASN A 100 8.91 -20.83 -0.67
CA ASN A 100 10.04 -21.74 -0.95
C ASN A 100 11.32 -21.36 -0.20
N GLY A 101 11.20 -20.97 1.08
CA GLY A 101 12.32 -20.62 1.95
C GLY A 101 12.93 -19.23 1.70
N LYS A 102 12.46 -18.47 0.72
CA LYS A 102 12.91 -17.10 0.42
C LYS A 102 11.87 -16.07 0.86
N ALA A 103 12.31 -14.85 1.11
CA ALA A 103 11.39 -13.75 1.34
C ALA A 103 10.38 -13.65 0.18
N ARG A 104 9.10 -13.52 0.52
CA ARG A 104 8.04 -13.48 -0.48
C ARG A 104 8.04 -12.18 -1.27
N TYR A 105 8.25 -11.08 -0.58
CA TYR A 105 8.24 -9.75 -1.15
C TYR A 105 9.65 -9.23 -1.36
N SER A 106 9.83 -8.32 -2.31
CA SER A 106 11.14 -7.90 -2.80
C SER A 106 11.90 -6.99 -1.84
N HIS A 107 11.22 -6.38 -0.87
CA HIS A 107 11.79 -5.44 0.07
C HIS A 107 11.06 -5.44 1.42
N PRO A 108 11.77 -5.30 2.55
CA PRO A 108 11.16 -5.33 3.88
C PRO A 108 10.24 -4.14 4.18
N GLY A 109 10.32 -3.06 3.42
CA GLY A 109 9.45 -1.89 3.52
C GLY A 109 8.16 -1.99 2.70
N PHE A 110 7.95 -3.09 1.99
CA PHE A 110 6.70 -3.29 1.24
C PHE A 110 5.50 -3.33 2.17
N LEU A 111 4.51 -2.51 1.87
CA LEU A 111 3.23 -2.47 2.58
C LEU A 111 2.13 -2.09 1.59
N ALA A 112 1.32 -3.04 1.22
CA ALA A 112 0.15 -2.81 0.37
C ALA A 112 -0.97 -3.76 0.78
N ALA A 113 -2.19 -3.49 0.37
CA ALA A 113 -3.33 -4.33 0.65
C ALA A 113 -3.49 -5.49 -0.35
N TYR A 114 -2.51 -5.70 -1.19
CA TYR A 114 -2.39 -6.78 -2.18
C TYR A 114 -0.91 -7.06 -2.46
N GLY A 115 -0.61 -8.14 -3.15
CA GLY A 115 0.77 -8.55 -3.44
C GLY A 115 1.45 -7.68 -4.51
N GLU A 116 2.77 -7.76 -4.56
CA GLU A 116 3.60 -7.03 -5.54
C GLU A 116 3.31 -7.40 -6.99
N TRP A 117 2.56 -8.46 -7.23
CA TRP A 117 2.26 -8.94 -8.59
C TRP A 117 1.57 -7.88 -9.46
N GLN A 118 0.76 -6.98 -8.87
CA GLN A 118 0.13 -5.91 -9.64
C GLN A 118 1.17 -4.91 -10.17
N PHE A 119 2.14 -4.54 -9.34
CA PHE A 119 3.24 -3.67 -9.74
C PHE A 119 4.10 -4.35 -10.81
N LYS A 120 4.45 -5.63 -10.61
CA LYS A 120 5.18 -6.40 -11.59
C LYS A 120 4.43 -6.52 -12.91
N ALA A 121 3.15 -6.80 -12.88
CA ALA A 121 2.32 -6.90 -14.08
C ALA A 121 2.27 -5.57 -14.85
N LEU A 122 2.19 -4.43 -14.15
CA LEU A 122 2.27 -3.12 -14.78
C LEU A 122 3.64 -2.88 -15.42
N GLU A 123 4.74 -3.25 -14.76
CA GLU A 123 6.11 -3.18 -15.31
C GLU A 123 6.28 -4.06 -16.56
N GLU A 124 5.49 -5.11 -16.67
CA GLU A 124 5.41 -6.01 -17.83
C GLU A 124 4.33 -5.60 -18.84
N TYR A 125 3.78 -4.39 -18.67
CA TYR A 125 2.79 -3.79 -19.56
C TYR A 125 1.45 -4.51 -19.61
N ALA A 126 0.99 -5.04 -18.48
CA ALA A 126 -0.33 -5.63 -18.38
C ALA A 126 -1.42 -4.63 -18.77
N PRO A 127 -2.42 -5.03 -19.55
CA PRO A 127 -3.51 -4.15 -19.90
C PRO A 127 -4.41 -3.88 -18.70
N TYR A 128 -5.12 -2.76 -18.76
CA TYR A 128 -6.19 -2.47 -17.83
C TYR A 128 -7.22 -3.60 -17.80
N GLY A 129 -7.63 -4.00 -16.60
CA GLY A 129 -8.51 -5.15 -16.37
C GLY A 129 -7.77 -6.41 -15.89
N GLU A 130 -6.48 -6.56 -16.20
CA GLU A 130 -5.62 -7.54 -15.52
C GLU A 130 -5.06 -6.99 -14.23
N ILE A 131 -4.79 -5.70 -14.21
CA ILE A 131 -4.45 -4.88 -13.06
C ILE A 131 -5.39 -3.67 -13.04
N TRP A 132 -5.39 -2.95 -11.93
CA TRP A 132 -6.07 -1.66 -11.88
C TRP A 132 -5.04 -0.55 -11.66
N ALA A 133 -5.13 0.16 -10.55
CA ALA A 133 -4.33 1.34 -10.25
C ALA A 133 -3.42 1.12 -9.03
N PRO A 134 -2.37 0.27 -9.12
CA PRO A 134 -1.56 -0.08 -7.95
C PRO A 134 -0.85 1.14 -7.34
N TRP A 135 -0.30 2.03 -8.15
CA TRP A 135 0.38 3.23 -7.65
C TRP A 135 -0.58 4.26 -7.06
N TYR A 136 -1.80 4.33 -7.57
CA TYR A 136 -2.85 5.14 -6.97
C TYR A 136 -3.19 4.68 -5.55
N THR A 137 -3.41 3.39 -5.38
CA THR A 137 -3.74 2.83 -4.06
C THR A 137 -2.59 2.99 -3.07
N GLU A 138 -1.38 2.75 -3.53
CA GLU A 138 -0.18 2.89 -2.71
C GLU A 138 0.03 4.33 -2.25
N HIS A 139 -0.16 5.30 -3.14
CA HIS A 139 -0.03 6.70 -2.75
C HIS A 139 -1.06 7.14 -1.70
N LYS A 140 -2.26 6.56 -1.71
CA LYS A 140 -3.26 6.86 -0.67
C LYS A 140 -2.81 6.40 0.71
N ILE A 141 -2.21 5.20 0.77
CA ILE A 141 -1.65 4.67 2.02
C ILE A 141 -0.48 5.55 2.47
N LEU A 142 0.43 5.87 1.57
CA LEU A 142 1.59 6.73 1.85
C LEU A 142 1.16 8.12 2.34
N ALA A 143 0.25 8.78 1.64
CA ALA A 143 -0.27 10.09 2.05
C ALA A 143 -0.96 10.05 3.42
N GLY A 144 -1.72 8.99 3.70
CA GLY A 144 -2.33 8.80 5.01
C GLY A 144 -1.32 8.64 6.15
N LEU A 145 -0.24 7.91 5.90
CA LEU A 145 0.86 7.73 6.87
C LEU A 145 1.61 9.04 7.12
N ILE A 146 1.92 9.79 6.07
CA ILE A 146 2.57 11.10 6.18
C ILE A 146 1.68 12.05 7.01
N ALA A 147 0.40 12.11 6.72
CA ALA A 147 -0.54 12.93 7.48
C ALA A 147 -0.64 12.51 8.96
N ALA A 148 -0.59 11.21 9.26
CA ALA A 148 -0.57 10.72 10.64
C ALA A 148 0.71 11.13 11.39
N TYR A 149 1.83 11.21 10.70
CA TYR A 149 3.05 11.76 11.28
C TYR A 149 2.96 13.27 11.48
N GLU A 150 2.61 14.02 10.44
CA GLU A 150 2.62 15.50 10.48
C GLU A 150 1.59 16.06 11.46
N PHE A 151 0.39 15.51 11.46
CA PHE A 151 -0.73 16.07 12.23
C PHE A 151 -0.92 15.43 13.61
N ALA A 152 -0.52 14.17 13.77
CA ALA A 152 -0.70 13.45 15.04
C ALA A 152 0.63 13.05 15.70
N GLY A 153 1.78 13.36 15.12
CA GLY A 153 3.11 13.06 15.67
C GLY A 153 3.41 11.57 15.77
N ASN A 154 2.76 10.73 14.96
CA ASN A 154 2.92 9.28 15.06
C ASN A 154 4.20 8.82 14.36
N ALA A 155 5.24 8.50 15.15
CA ALA A 155 6.56 8.11 14.63
C ALA A 155 6.54 6.76 13.88
N ASP A 156 5.67 5.82 14.25
CA ASP A 156 5.52 4.56 13.52
C ASP A 156 4.94 4.80 12.11
N ALA A 157 4.12 5.83 11.94
CA ALA A 157 3.61 6.20 10.63
C ALA A 157 4.73 6.69 9.69
N LEU A 158 5.70 7.46 10.22
CA LEU A 158 6.86 7.87 9.43
C LEU A 158 7.75 6.67 9.07
N ASP A 159 8.04 5.77 10.01
CA ASP A 159 8.81 4.55 9.73
C ASP A 159 8.17 3.69 8.61
N LEU A 160 6.85 3.58 8.63
CA LEU A 160 6.12 2.87 7.58
C LEU A 160 6.20 3.60 6.24
N ALA A 161 6.05 4.92 6.24
CA ALA A 161 6.14 5.76 5.05
C ALA A 161 7.53 5.69 4.41
N GLU A 162 8.59 5.79 5.21
CA GLU A 162 9.98 5.63 4.77
C GLU A 162 10.22 4.23 4.18
N GLY A 163 9.65 3.20 4.80
CA GLY A 163 9.69 1.84 4.27
C GLY A 163 9.09 1.73 2.87
N ILE A 164 7.92 2.33 2.64
CA ILE A 164 7.27 2.40 1.31
C ILE A 164 8.16 3.16 0.33
N GLY A 165 8.73 4.30 0.74
CA GLY A 165 9.65 5.08 -0.10
C GLY A 165 10.87 4.27 -0.55
N HIS A 166 11.52 3.57 0.38
CA HIS A 166 12.66 2.71 0.09
C HIS A 166 12.29 1.54 -0.84
N TRP A 167 11.15 0.91 -0.62
CA TRP A 167 10.65 -0.14 -1.51
C TRP A 167 10.37 0.40 -2.91
N THR A 168 9.72 1.56 -3.02
CA THR A 168 9.44 2.23 -4.30
C THR A 168 10.73 2.50 -5.07
N TYR A 169 11.73 3.07 -4.41
CA TYR A 169 13.04 3.33 -5.02
C TYR A 169 13.72 2.02 -5.46
N ALA A 170 13.79 1.02 -4.57
CA ALA A 170 14.41 -0.27 -4.86
C ALA A 170 13.75 -1.00 -6.03
N ARG A 171 12.47 -0.71 -6.29
CA ARG A 171 11.70 -1.27 -7.39
C ARG A 171 11.91 -0.50 -8.69
N LEU A 172 11.62 0.79 -8.70
CA LEU A 172 11.61 1.62 -9.90
C LEU A 172 13.02 1.92 -10.43
N SER A 173 14.04 1.96 -9.57
CA SER A 173 15.43 2.14 -10.01
C SER A 173 15.97 1.00 -10.88
N LYS A 174 15.31 -0.15 -10.90
CA LYS A 174 15.65 -1.27 -11.79
C LYS A 174 15.05 -1.13 -13.19
N CYS A 175 14.07 -0.25 -13.34
CA CYS A 175 13.41 -0.01 -14.62
C CYS A 175 14.22 0.97 -15.47
N THR A 176 14.31 0.71 -16.77
CA THR A 176 14.89 1.70 -17.69
C THR A 176 13.93 2.86 -17.90
N LYS A 177 14.45 4.02 -18.32
CA LYS A 177 13.61 5.18 -18.66
C LYS A 177 12.55 4.83 -19.70
N THR A 178 12.91 4.05 -20.70
CA THR A 178 11.98 3.60 -21.76
C THR A 178 10.89 2.70 -21.18
N GLN A 179 11.25 1.83 -20.27
CA GLN A 179 10.27 0.94 -19.60
C GLN A 179 9.30 1.76 -18.74
N LEU A 180 9.81 2.71 -17.94
CA LEU A 180 8.97 3.59 -17.14
C LEU A 180 8.02 4.41 -18.02
N GLN A 181 8.54 5.02 -19.10
CA GLN A 181 7.70 5.79 -20.01
C GLN A 181 6.58 4.93 -20.62
N LYS A 182 6.92 3.76 -21.13
CA LYS A 182 5.92 2.84 -21.69
C LYS A 182 4.90 2.35 -20.67
N MET A 183 5.35 2.11 -19.46
CA MET A 183 4.49 1.68 -18.34
C MET A 183 3.48 2.77 -17.97
N TRP A 184 3.95 4.03 -17.90
CA TRP A 184 3.08 5.17 -17.57
C TRP A 184 2.14 5.57 -18.70
N ASP A 185 2.43 5.21 -19.95
CA ASP A 185 1.55 5.44 -21.10
C ASP A 185 0.39 4.45 -21.23
N ILE A 186 0.44 3.34 -20.46
CA ILE A 186 -0.68 2.41 -20.38
C ILE A 186 -1.79 3.05 -19.55
N TYR A 187 -3.03 2.93 -19.98
CA TYR A 187 -4.25 3.46 -19.35
C TYR A 187 -3.98 4.16 -18.02
N ILE A 188 -4.07 5.47 -17.98
CA ILE A 188 -3.76 6.33 -16.81
C ILE A 188 -2.51 5.90 -15.99
N GLY A 189 -1.67 5.05 -16.53
CA GLY A 189 -0.39 4.65 -15.95
C GLY A 189 -0.46 4.07 -14.54
N GLY A 190 -1.55 3.39 -14.18
CA GLY A 190 -1.78 3.01 -12.80
C GLY A 190 -1.99 4.21 -11.88
N GLU A 191 -2.35 5.36 -12.44
CA GLU A 191 -2.62 6.61 -11.73
C GLU A 191 -1.45 7.07 -10.83
N TYR A 192 -0.25 7.03 -11.37
CA TYR A 192 1.00 7.27 -10.63
C TYR A 192 1.18 8.73 -10.15
N GLY A 193 0.43 9.68 -10.70
CA GLY A 193 0.65 11.11 -10.44
C GLY A 193 0.63 11.47 -8.95
N GLY A 194 -0.33 10.96 -8.20
CA GLY A 194 -0.39 11.17 -6.76
C GLY A 194 0.78 10.58 -5.97
N MET A 195 1.40 9.52 -6.49
CA MET A 195 2.60 8.95 -5.87
C MET A 195 3.80 9.91 -5.95
N ASN A 196 3.93 10.68 -7.02
CA ASN A 196 4.98 11.71 -7.12
C ASN A 196 4.81 12.78 -6.03
N ASP A 197 3.58 13.22 -5.79
CA ASP A 197 3.24 14.19 -4.75
C ASP A 197 3.61 13.63 -3.37
N SER A 198 3.10 12.46 -3.04
CA SER A 198 3.37 11.81 -1.75
C SER A 198 4.85 11.50 -1.50
N LEU A 199 5.63 11.20 -2.55
CA LEU A 199 7.08 11.00 -2.40
C LEU A 199 7.83 12.31 -2.15
N VAL A 200 7.37 13.42 -2.69
CA VAL A 200 7.92 14.76 -2.38
C VAL A 200 7.58 15.12 -0.94
N ASP A 201 6.37 14.86 -0.48
CA ASP A 201 5.99 15.09 0.91
C ASP A 201 6.82 14.23 1.86
N LEU A 202 6.99 12.93 1.54
CA LEU A 202 7.85 12.05 2.32
C LEU A 202 9.29 12.58 2.41
N TYR A 203 9.87 13.02 1.30
CA TYR A 203 11.21 13.63 1.29
C TYR A 203 11.28 14.84 2.22
N ASN A 204 10.28 15.69 2.22
CA ASN A 204 10.26 16.88 3.05
C ASN A 204 10.21 16.53 4.54
N VAL A 205 9.37 15.60 4.96
CA VAL A 205 9.24 15.22 6.37
C VAL A 205 10.43 14.38 6.87
N SER A 206 11.02 13.51 6.02
CA SER A 206 12.20 12.71 6.37
C SER A 206 13.46 13.57 6.49
N LYS A 207 13.60 14.58 5.65
CA LYS A 207 14.73 15.52 5.67
C LYS A 207 14.86 16.29 6.98
N ASP A 208 13.74 16.58 7.64
CA ASP A 208 13.73 17.28 8.90
C ASP A 208 14.19 16.38 10.07
N LYS A 209 14.03 15.07 9.94
CA LYS A 209 14.52 14.07 10.89
C LYS A 209 16.05 13.94 10.83
N ASP A 210 16.61 13.88 9.64
CA ASP A 210 18.07 13.75 9.43
C ASP A 210 18.88 14.99 9.86
N ARG A 211 18.22 16.11 10.05
CA ARG A 211 18.88 17.33 10.52
C ARG A 211 19.05 17.40 12.03
N SER A 212 18.49 16.45 12.76
CA SER A 212 18.57 16.37 14.21
C SER A 212 19.72 15.50 14.73
N GLU A 213 20.44 14.86 13.84
CA GLU A 213 21.69 14.15 14.08
C GLU A 213 22.90 14.92 13.48
#